data_cbc2cf7ec449977e569882f2897297ed
#
_entry.id   cbc2cf7ec449977e569882f2897297ed
#
_cell.length_a   1.000
_cell.length_b   1.000
_cell.length_c   1.000
_cell.angle_alpha   90.00
_cell.angle_beta   90.00
_cell.angle_gamma   90.00
#
_symmetry.space_group_name_H-M   'P 1'
#
loop_
_entity.id
_entity.type
_entity.pdbx_description
1 polymer ?
#
loop_
_entity_poly.entity_id
_entity_poly.type
_entity_poly.pdbx_seq_one_letter_code
_entity_poly.pdbx_strand_id
1 'polypeptide(L)'
;VVSLVGRPNTGKSALFNRLAKKKVAIVFDQPGVTRDRVTRTVSLGDRQVMLVDTGGIAFDKRVTKDPLDDETRSQAALAVEDSTVCVIVVDAREGIAPLDAEVIRRVRESGCSCIIAANKCDTVDDDWRAHEFERFGLKVVAISAEHGRGMEELVSETVSRIPVADKEEEDSKKPLRVAIV
;
A
#
# COMPACT_ATOMS: atom_id res chain seq x y z
N VAL A 1 0.57 -2.19 9.17
CA VAL A 1 -0.19 -2.30 7.91
C VAL A 1 0.47 -1.45 6.84
N VAL A 2 0.63 -1.99 5.62
CA VAL A 2 1.10 -1.27 4.43
C VAL A 2 -0.01 -1.31 3.38
N SER A 3 -0.53 -0.16 3.00
CA SER A 3 -1.61 -0.07 2.02
C SER A 3 -1.13 0.45 0.67
N LEU A 4 -1.59 -0.19 -0.41
CA LEU A 4 -1.39 0.28 -1.77
C LEU A 4 -2.60 1.12 -2.17
N VAL A 5 -2.39 2.40 -2.44
CA VAL A 5 -3.44 3.34 -2.83
C VAL A 5 -3.13 3.98 -4.18
N GLY A 6 -4.13 4.51 -4.85
CA GLY A 6 -3.96 5.16 -6.15
C GLY A 6 -5.19 4.98 -7.03
N ARG A 7 -5.28 5.73 -8.11
CA ARG A 7 -6.39 5.64 -9.06
C ARG A 7 -6.46 4.26 -9.74
N PRO A 8 -7.58 3.89 -10.38
CA PRO A 8 -7.70 2.67 -11.17
C PRO A 8 -6.60 2.57 -12.25
N ASN A 9 -6.21 1.34 -12.60
CA ASN A 9 -5.27 1.02 -13.68
C ASN A 9 -3.81 1.50 -13.51
N THR A 10 -3.41 2.01 -12.34
CA THR A 10 -2.00 2.35 -12.06
C THR A 10 -1.11 1.13 -11.80
N GLY A 11 -1.70 -0.07 -11.71
CA GLY A 11 -0.97 -1.32 -11.51
C GLY A 11 -0.82 -1.76 -10.06
N LYS A 12 -1.69 -1.28 -9.13
CA LYS A 12 -1.68 -1.68 -7.71
C LYS A 12 -1.73 -3.20 -7.52
N SER A 13 -2.67 -3.87 -8.19
CA SER A 13 -2.81 -5.33 -8.07
C SER A 13 -1.61 -6.09 -8.65
N ALA A 14 -0.97 -5.57 -9.70
CA ALA A 14 0.28 -6.13 -10.21
C ALA A 14 1.41 -5.98 -9.18
N LEU A 15 1.53 -4.80 -8.55
CA LEU A 15 2.48 -4.55 -7.49
C LEU A 15 2.19 -5.43 -6.26
N PHE A 16 0.92 -5.51 -5.83
CA PHE A 16 0.49 -6.39 -4.75
C PHE A 16 0.92 -7.83 -5.00
N ASN A 17 0.59 -8.38 -6.15
CA ASN A 17 0.94 -9.75 -6.52
C ASN A 17 2.45 -9.97 -6.56
N ARG A 18 3.22 -8.98 -7.02
CA ARG A 18 4.67 -9.08 -7.04
C ARG A 18 5.28 -9.08 -5.66
N LEU A 19 4.85 -8.20 -4.78
CA LEU A 19 5.30 -8.16 -3.38
C LEU A 19 4.89 -9.43 -2.63
N ALA A 20 3.68 -9.94 -2.89
CA ALA A 20 3.16 -11.15 -2.27
C ALA A 20 3.89 -12.44 -2.72
N LYS A 21 4.50 -12.46 -3.91
CA LYS A 21 5.25 -13.62 -4.40
C LYS A 21 6.66 -13.74 -3.82
N LYS A 22 7.25 -12.68 -3.31
CA LYS A 22 8.67 -12.64 -2.87
C LYS A 22 9.00 -13.35 -1.57
N LYS A 23 8.06 -13.90 -0.82
CA LYS A 23 8.16 -14.91 0.27
C LYS A 23 6.82 -14.94 1.00
N VAL A 24 6.02 -15.92 0.70
CA VAL A 24 4.77 -16.21 1.44
C VAL A 24 5.17 -16.76 2.82
N ALA A 25 5.12 -15.91 3.83
CA ALA A 25 4.90 -16.40 5.18
C ALA A 25 3.41 -16.78 5.28
N ILE A 26 3.14 -17.95 5.76
CA ILE A 26 1.86 -18.64 5.97
C ILE A 26 0.64 -17.74 5.81
N VAL A 27 -0.19 -18.05 4.82
CA VAL A 27 -1.48 -17.39 4.57
C VAL A 27 -2.41 -17.72 5.74
N PHE A 28 -2.66 -16.77 6.61
CA PHE A 28 -3.84 -16.78 7.45
C PHE A 28 -4.93 -16.01 6.71
N ASP A 29 -5.80 -16.73 6.00
CA ASP A 29 -7.09 -16.19 5.61
C ASP A 29 -7.88 -15.96 6.90
N GLN A 30 -7.95 -14.71 7.36
CA GLN A 30 -8.93 -14.36 8.39
C GLN A 30 -10.28 -14.13 7.71
N PRO A 31 -11.29 -14.97 7.99
CA PRO A 31 -12.65 -14.74 7.54
C PRO A 31 -13.20 -13.51 8.29
N GLY A 32 -13.59 -12.47 7.57
CA GLY A 32 -14.25 -11.32 8.17
C GLY A 32 -13.87 -9.94 7.63
N VAL A 33 -12.93 -9.86 6.68
CA VAL A 33 -12.62 -8.59 6.01
C VAL A 33 -13.47 -8.45 4.75
N THR A 34 -14.23 -7.39 4.70
CA THR A 34 -15.21 -7.04 3.66
C THR A 34 -14.73 -7.31 2.23
N ARG A 35 -15.67 -7.68 1.36
CA ARG A 35 -15.56 -8.25 0.01
C ARG A 35 -14.66 -7.51 -0.99
N ASP A 36 -14.13 -6.32 -0.68
CA ASP A 36 -13.44 -5.44 -1.64
C ASP A 36 -11.96 -5.15 -1.33
N ARG A 37 -11.40 -5.72 -0.24
CA ARG A 37 -9.99 -5.54 0.12
C ARG A 37 -9.26 -6.88 0.06
N VAL A 38 -8.23 -6.97 -0.78
CA VAL A 38 -7.33 -8.11 -0.77
C VAL A 38 -6.22 -7.82 0.25
N THR A 39 -6.18 -8.58 1.33
CA THR A 39 -5.14 -8.48 2.35
C THR A 39 -4.25 -9.72 2.34
N ARG A 40 -2.96 -9.52 2.55
CA ARG A 40 -2.02 -10.65 2.67
C ARG A 40 -0.86 -10.27 3.59
N THR A 41 -0.50 -11.19 4.49
CA THR A 41 0.74 -11.06 5.25
C THR A 41 1.91 -11.43 4.36
N VAL A 42 2.86 -10.50 4.22
CA VAL A 42 4.05 -10.66 3.37
C VAL A 42 5.30 -10.29 4.14
N SER A 43 6.46 -10.82 3.73
CA SER A 43 7.75 -10.39 4.24
C SER A 43 8.33 -9.30 3.32
N LEU A 44 8.47 -8.09 3.84
CA LEU A 44 9.20 -7.00 3.20
C LEU A 44 10.57 -6.88 3.88
N GLY A 45 11.62 -7.32 3.20
CA GLY A 45 12.94 -7.47 3.84
C GLY A 45 12.89 -8.47 4.99
N ASP A 46 13.27 -8.03 6.17
CA ASP A 46 13.26 -8.78 7.44
C ASP A 46 11.96 -8.59 8.26
N ARG A 47 11.00 -7.79 7.77
CA ARG A 47 9.76 -7.48 8.47
C ARG A 47 8.55 -8.17 7.87
N GLN A 48 7.70 -8.69 8.74
CA GLN A 48 6.36 -9.14 8.37
C GLN A 48 5.37 -7.98 8.42
N VAL A 49 4.64 -7.77 7.35
CA VAL A 49 3.65 -6.71 7.23
C VAL A 49 2.36 -7.26 6.64
N MET A 50 1.25 -6.67 7.05
CA MET A 50 -0.03 -6.88 6.37
C MET A 50 -0.08 -5.92 5.18
N LEU A 51 -0.05 -6.46 3.96
CA LEU A 51 -0.19 -5.72 2.72
C LEU A 51 -1.67 -5.69 2.32
N VAL A 52 -2.17 -4.50 2.01
CA VAL A 52 -3.57 -4.26 1.64
C VAL A 52 -3.62 -3.67 0.23
N ASP A 53 -4.31 -4.34 -0.70
CA ASP A 53 -4.70 -3.73 -1.98
C ASP A 53 -6.08 -3.11 -1.80
N THR A 54 -6.15 -1.80 -1.90
CA THR A 54 -7.40 -1.07 -1.73
C THR A 54 -8.28 -1.09 -2.99
N GLY A 55 -7.92 -1.89 -4.00
CA GLY A 55 -8.59 -1.85 -5.30
C GLY A 55 -8.36 -0.50 -6.01
N GLY A 56 -9.15 -0.18 -7.00
CA GLY A 56 -9.14 1.18 -7.56
C GLY A 56 -10.01 2.08 -6.69
N ILE A 57 -9.45 2.77 -5.71
CA ILE A 57 -10.21 3.78 -4.96
C ILE A 57 -10.69 4.83 -5.95
N ALA A 58 -11.97 4.80 -6.28
CA ALA A 58 -12.60 5.84 -7.06
C ALA A 58 -12.83 7.06 -6.16
N PHE A 59 -11.83 7.92 -6.02
CA PHE A 59 -12.02 9.25 -5.42
C PHE A 59 -12.78 10.21 -6.34
N ASP A 60 -13.23 9.73 -7.50
CA ASP A 60 -13.90 10.58 -8.49
C ASP A 60 -15.36 10.85 -8.11
N LYS A 61 -15.64 12.07 -7.71
CA LYS A 61 -16.99 12.57 -7.43
C LYS A 61 -17.92 12.59 -8.65
N ARG A 62 -17.38 12.30 -9.86
CA ARG A 62 -18.14 12.47 -11.12
C ARG A 62 -18.74 11.19 -11.67
N VAL A 63 -18.40 10.04 -11.12
CA VAL A 63 -18.72 8.77 -11.78
C VAL A 63 -20.00 8.11 -11.34
N THR A 64 -20.62 8.41 -10.21
CA THR A 64 -21.99 7.91 -10.01
C THR A 64 -22.77 8.65 -8.90
N LYS A 65 -24.09 8.73 -9.08
CA LYS A 65 -25.08 9.13 -8.08
C LYS A 65 -25.53 7.92 -7.23
N ASP A 66 -24.69 6.88 -7.14
CA ASP A 66 -25.07 5.64 -6.49
C ASP A 66 -24.58 5.62 -5.02
N PRO A 67 -25.46 5.35 -4.03
CA PRO A 67 -25.07 5.25 -2.61
C PRO A 67 -24.01 4.23 -2.30
N LEU A 68 -23.83 3.20 -3.14
CA LEU A 68 -22.79 2.18 -3.03
C LEU A 68 -21.37 2.74 -3.19
N ASP A 69 -21.20 3.85 -3.93
CA ASP A 69 -19.90 4.50 -4.11
C ASP A 69 -19.39 5.22 -2.86
N ASP A 70 -20.29 5.73 -2.02
CA ASP A 70 -19.92 6.37 -0.76
C ASP A 70 -19.39 5.35 0.25
N GLU A 71 -19.85 4.11 0.21
CA GLU A 71 -19.41 3.04 1.08
C GLU A 71 -18.00 2.55 0.68
N THR A 72 -17.72 2.44 -0.62
CA THR A 72 -16.41 2.09 -1.16
C THR A 72 -15.38 3.19 -0.88
N ARG A 73 -15.77 4.46 -0.94
CA ARG A 73 -14.93 5.62 -0.58
C ARG A 73 -14.61 5.66 0.90
N SER A 74 -15.58 5.37 1.75
CA SER A 74 -15.39 5.32 3.20
C SER A 74 -14.42 4.20 3.60
N GLN A 75 -14.52 3.04 2.96
CA GLN A 75 -13.62 1.92 3.22
C GLN A 75 -12.18 2.19 2.80
N ALA A 76 -11.99 2.95 1.72
CA ALA A 76 -10.66 3.35 1.27
C ALA A 76 -10.01 4.38 2.20
N ALA A 77 -10.79 5.36 2.68
CA ALA A 77 -10.33 6.31 3.69
C ALA A 77 -9.92 5.60 4.97
N LEU A 78 -10.74 4.65 5.46
CA LEU A 78 -10.45 3.82 6.62
C LEU A 78 -9.17 2.97 6.42
N ALA A 79 -8.91 2.47 5.19
CA ALA A 79 -7.68 1.71 4.94
C ALA A 79 -6.42 2.58 5.06
N VAL A 80 -6.51 3.86 4.71
CA VAL A 80 -5.41 4.81 4.87
C VAL A 80 -5.21 5.17 6.34
N GLU A 81 -6.29 5.40 7.08
CA GLU A 81 -6.26 5.73 8.51
C GLU A 81 -5.63 4.61 9.35
N ASP A 82 -5.91 3.35 9.03
CA ASP A 82 -5.36 2.18 9.72
C ASP A 82 -3.93 1.82 9.26
N SER A 83 -3.38 2.54 8.28
CA SER A 83 -2.09 2.20 7.69
C SER A 83 -0.92 2.84 8.44
N THR A 84 0.14 2.06 8.63
CA THR A 84 1.43 2.57 9.11
C THR A 84 2.19 3.27 7.99
N VAL A 85 2.11 2.70 6.77
CA VAL A 85 2.73 3.26 5.56
C VAL A 85 1.78 3.13 4.39
N CYS A 86 1.62 4.19 3.62
CA CYS A 86 0.87 4.19 2.36
C CYS A 86 1.82 4.26 1.16
N VAL A 87 1.73 3.30 0.25
CA VAL A 87 2.41 3.32 -1.03
C VAL A 87 1.43 3.83 -2.08
N ILE A 88 1.64 5.05 -2.55
CA ILE A 88 0.80 5.69 -3.57
C ILE A 88 1.30 5.26 -4.94
N VAL A 89 0.52 4.45 -5.64
CA VAL A 89 0.89 3.91 -6.95
C VAL A 89 0.33 4.82 -8.04
N VAL A 90 1.22 5.39 -8.84
CA VAL A 90 0.90 6.25 -9.98
C VAL A 90 1.38 5.64 -11.29
N ASP A 91 0.81 6.06 -12.41
CA ASP A 91 1.23 5.64 -13.75
C ASP A 91 2.21 6.66 -14.34
N ALA A 92 3.50 6.33 -14.37
CA ALA A 92 4.52 7.24 -14.88
C ALA A 92 4.38 7.52 -16.39
N ARG A 93 3.78 6.62 -17.18
CA ARG A 93 3.59 6.82 -18.62
C ARG A 93 2.51 7.85 -18.95
N GLU A 94 1.46 7.89 -18.10
CA GLU A 94 0.38 8.87 -18.28
C GLU A 94 0.73 10.24 -17.69
N GLY A 95 1.80 10.31 -16.87
CA GLY A 95 2.13 11.51 -16.12
C GLY A 95 1.12 11.81 -15.00
N ILE A 96 1.15 13.04 -14.49
CA ILE A 96 0.31 13.45 -13.37
C ILE A 96 -1.13 13.66 -13.80
N ALA A 97 -2.03 12.79 -13.35
CA ALA A 97 -3.46 12.99 -13.52
C ALA A 97 -4.06 13.80 -12.34
N PRO A 98 -5.16 14.55 -12.57
CA PRO A 98 -5.83 15.30 -11.50
C PRO A 98 -6.21 14.43 -10.28
N LEU A 99 -6.59 13.18 -10.53
CA LEU A 99 -6.94 12.24 -9.48
C LEU A 99 -5.72 11.78 -8.66
N ASP A 100 -4.53 11.72 -9.24
CA ASP A 100 -3.30 11.40 -8.51
C ASP A 100 -3.02 12.49 -7.46
N ALA A 101 -3.15 13.77 -7.84
CA ALA A 101 -2.97 14.89 -6.92
C ALA A 101 -3.99 14.85 -5.76
N GLU A 102 -5.23 14.47 -6.04
CA GLU A 102 -6.26 14.34 -5.00
C GLU A 102 -5.96 13.18 -4.03
N VAL A 103 -5.57 12.01 -4.53
CA VAL A 103 -5.16 10.87 -3.72
C VAL A 103 -3.96 11.25 -2.82
N ILE A 104 -2.93 11.84 -3.40
CA ILE A 104 -1.73 12.28 -2.66
C ILE A 104 -2.10 13.25 -1.54
N ARG A 105 -2.95 14.25 -1.84
CA ARG A 105 -3.43 15.23 -0.85
C ARG A 105 -4.12 14.53 0.31
N ARG A 106 -5.08 13.63 0.05
CA ARG A 106 -5.84 12.92 1.09
C ARG A 106 -4.96 12.02 1.95
N VAL A 107 -4.02 11.29 1.34
CA VAL A 107 -3.08 10.46 2.10
C VAL A 107 -2.19 11.32 3.00
N ARG A 108 -1.78 12.50 2.55
CA ARG A 108 -1.01 13.43 3.40
C ARG A 108 -1.84 13.99 4.54
N GLU A 109 -3.10 14.33 4.30
CA GLU A 109 -4.03 14.85 5.31
C GLU A 109 -4.32 13.83 6.42
N SER A 110 -4.24 12.52 6.13
CA SER A 110 -4.38 11.47 7.16
C SER A 110 -3.18 11.38 8.12
N GLY A 111 -2.05 12.04 7.81
CA GLY A 111 -0.83 11.96 8.59
C GLY A 111 -0.06 10.64 8.44
N CYS A 112 -0.51 9.73 7.56
CA CYS A 112 0.16 8.48 7.29
C CYS A 112 1.51 8.72 6.59
N SER A 113 2.55 7.98 6.98
CA SER A 113 3.82 7.99 6.25
C SER A 113 3.62 7.46 4.85
N CYS A 114 4.06 8.20 3.82
CA CYS A 114 3.76 7.84 2.44
C CYS A 114 4.96 7.93 1.50
N ILE A 115 4.89 7.12 0.43
CA ILE A 115 5.87 7.04 -0.67
C ILE A 115 5.08 7.00 -1.97
N ILE A 116 5.64 7.59 -3.03
CA ILE A 116 5.09 7.43 -4.38
C ILE A 116 5.86 6.33 -5.10
N ALA A 117 5.15 5.31 -5.57
CA ALA A 117 5.64 4.30 -6.49
C ALA A 117 5.22 4.68 -7.91
N ALA A 118 6.13 5.29 -8.67
CA ALA A 118 5.91 5.65 -10.07
C ALA A 118 6.06 4.39 -10.92
N ASN A 119 4.93 3.74 -11.23
CA ASN A 119 4.87 2.46 -11.92
C ASN A 119 4.91 2.62 -13.44
N LYS A 120 5.21 1.52 -14.12
CA LYS A 120 5.38 1.40 -15.58
C LYS A 120 6.64 2.08 -16.12
N CYS A 121 7.67 2.25 -15.27
CA CYS A 121 9.04 2.57 -15.69
C CYS A 121 9.75 1.26 -16.07
N ASP A 122 9.50 0.75 -17.27
CA ASP A 122 9.95 -0.59 -17.64
C ASP A 122 11.44 -0.60 -18.00
N THR A 123 11.97 0.53 -18.45
CA THR A 123 13.37 0.74 -18.78
C THR A 123 13.99 1.84 -17.93
N VAL A 124 15.33 1.93 -17.94
CA VAL A 124 16.06 3.01 -17.26
C VAL A 124 15.71 4.37 -17.89
N ASP A 125 15.46 4.37 -19.20
CA ASP A 125 15.10 5.58 -19.94
C ASP A 125 13.71 6.13 -19.53
N ASP A 126 12.88 5.33 -18.86
CA ASP A 126 11.57 5.79 -18.35
C ASP A 126 11.66 6.52 -17.00
N ASP A 127 12.80 6.46 -16.31
CA ASP A 127 12.94 7.00 -14.93
C ASP A 127 12.71 8.50 -14.83
N TRP A 128 13.04 9.26 -15.89
CA TRP A 128 12.79 10.70 -15.91
C TRP A 128 11.30 11.03 -15.70
N ARG A 129 10.39 10.14 -16.12
CA ARG A 129 8.94 10.32 -15.93
C ARG A 129 8.53 10.28 -14.48
N ALA A 130 9.27 9.52 -13.65
CA ALA A 130 9.03 9.45 -12.23
C ALA A 130 9.35 10.79 -11.53
N HIS A 131 10.33 11.56 -12.05
CA HIS A 131 10.73 12.84 -11.48
C HIS A 131 9.61 13.90 -11.48
N GLU A 132 8.63 13.80 -12.38
CA GLU A 132 7.49 14.71 -12.38
C GLU A 132 6.71 14.66 -11.05
N PHE A 133 6.70 13.51 -10.40
CA PHE A 133 5.98 13.30 -9.14
C PHE A 133 6.74 13.82 -7.91
N GLU A 134 8.03 14.18 -8.03
CA GLU A 134 8.81 14.78 -6.95
C GLU A 134 8.27 16.16 -6.52
N ARG A 135 7.53 16.83 -7.41
CA ARG A 135 6.85 18.10 -7.12
C ARG A 135 5.88 18.01 -5.94
N PHE A 136 5.42 16.82 -5.57
CA PHE A 136 4.57 16.62 -4.40
C PHE A 136 5.36 16.61 -3.08
N GLY A 137 6.70 16.71 -3.12
CA GLY A 137 7.55 16.74 -1.93
C GLY A 137 7.58 15.41 -1.17
N LEU A 138 7.31 14.29 -1.84
CA LEU A 138 7.39 12.95 -1.31
C LEU A 138 8.55 12.18 -1.95
N LYS A 139 9.06 11.15 -1.26
CA LYS A 139 10.00 10.21 -1.88
C LYS A 139 9.29 9.50 -3.03
N VAL A 140 9.89 9.54 -4.21
CA VAL A 140 9.43 8.85 -5.40
C VAL A 140 10.39 7.71 -5.72
N VAL A 141 9.85 6.55 -6.06
CA VAL A 141 10.60 5.38 -6.52
C VAL A 141 10.06 4.96 -7.87
N ALA A 142 10.93 4.96 -8.89
CA ALA A 142 10.59 4.46 -10.22
C ALA A 142 10.55 2.93 -10.19
N ILE A 143 9.42 2.35 -10.58
CA ILE A 143 9.22 0.89 -10.56
C ILE A 143 8.59 0.37 -11.85
N SER A 144 8.79 -0.92 -12.10
CA SER A 144 7.94 -1.70 -12.98
C SER A 144 7.41 -2.92 -12.22
N ALA A 145 6.15 -2.87 -11.85
CA ALA A 145 5.49 -3.99 -11.17
C ALA A 145 5.44 -5.24 -12.07
N GLU A 146 5.36 -5.06 -13.38
CA GLU A 146 5.33 -6.15 -14.34
C GLU A 146 6.71 -6.82 -14.49
N HIS A 147 7.77 -6.04 -14.61
CA HIS A 147 9.14 -6.55 -14.85
C HIS A 147 9.94 -6.73 -13.56
N GLY A 148 9.47 -6.21 -12.43
CA GLY A 148 10.13 -6.33 -11.12
C GLY A 148 11.27 -5.35 -10.88
N ARG A 149 11.39 -4.32 -11.72
CA ARG A 149 12.38 -3.26 -11.59
C ARG A 149 12.02 -2.31 -10.45
N GLY A 150 13.02 -1.81 -9.72
CA GLY A 150 12.84 -0.86 -8.61
C GLY A 150 12.23 -1.46 -7.33
N MET A 151 11.95 -2.79 -7.29
CA MET A 151 11.29 -3.43 -6.16
C MET A 151 12.13 -3.41 -4.88
N GLU A 152 13.45 -3.51 -4.99
CA GLU A 152 14.33 -3.52 -3.82
C GLU A 152 14.36 -2.15 -3.15
N GLU A 153 14.46 -1.08 -3.94
CA GLU A 153 14.39 0.28 -3.44
C GLU A 153 13.03 0.56 -2.79
N LEU A 154 11.93 0.19 -3.45
CA LEU A 154 10.59 0.37 -2.90
C LEU A 154 10.41 -0.34 -1.57
N VAL A 155 10.87 -1.60 -1.46
CA VAL A 155 10.82 -2.38 -0.22
C VAL A 155 11.67 -1.72 0.87
N SER A 156 12.91 -1.33 0.58
CA SER A 156 13.81 -0.66 1.52
C SER A 156 13.21 0.63 2.05
N GLU A 157 12.69 1.48 1.16
CA GLU A 157 12.04 2.74 1.51
C GLU A 157 10.75 2.54 2.31
N THR A 158 9.99 1.48 2.02
CA THR A 158 8.78 1.15 2.78
C THR A 158 9.14 0.69 4.18
N VAL A 159 10.10 -0.23 4.31
CA VAL A 159 10.55 -0.78 5.60
C VAL A 159 11.15 0.30 6.50
N SER A 160 11.92 1.23 5.95
CA SER A 160 12.53 2.34 6.71
C SER A 160 11.48 3.25 7.39
N ARG A 161 10.26 3.29 6.88
CA ARG A 161 9.16 4.09 7.42
C ARG A 161 8.26 3.34 8.40
N ILE A 162 8.45 2.03 8.53
CA ILE A 162 7.73 1.25 9.53
C ILE A 162 8.41 1.47 10.88
N PRO A 163 7.72 1.95 11.92
CA PRO A 163 8.29 2.11 13.25
C PRO A 163 8.94 0.80 13.72
N VAL A 164 10.08 0.93 14.36
CA VAL A 164 10.66 -0.20 15.08
C VAL A 164 9.74 -0.44 16.26
N ALA A 165 9.05 -1.57 16.31
CA ALA A 165 8.38 -1.99 17.53
C ALA A 165 9.50 -2.18 18.55
N ASP A 166 9.49 -1.38 19.61
CA ASP A 166 10.30 -1.65 20.79
C ASP A 166 9.99 -3.08 21.24
N LYS A 167 11.04 -3.86 21.45
CA LYS A 167 10.95 -5.22 21.95
C LYS A 167 10.56 -5.18 23.44
N GLU A 168 9.39 -4.66 23.73
CA GLU A 168 8.77 -4.78 25.05
C GLU A 168 7.46 -5.52 24.88
N GLU A 169 7.38 -6.66 25.62
CA GLU A 169 6.25 -7.58 25.80
C GLU A 169 6.24 -8.90 25.01
N GLU A 170 7.35 -9.62 25.00
CA GLU A 170 7.31 -11.09 24.90
C GLU A 170 7.51 -11.79 26.26
N ASP A 171 7.24 -11.14 27.37
CA ASP A 171 7.42 -11.75 28.70
C ASP A 171 6.15 -11.68 29.57
N SER A 172 5.00 -12.05 29.01
CA SER A 172 3.84 -12.40 29.82
C SER A 172 3.14 -13.68 29.34
N LYS A 173 3.91 -14.77 29.15
CA LYS A 173 3.35 -16.11 29.25
C LYS A 173 3.01 -16.37 30.72
N LYS A 174 1.88 -15.85 31.20
CA LYS A 174 1.26 -16.36 32.41
C LYS A 174 1.02 -17.85 32.20
N PRO A 175 1.55 -18.73 33.06
CA PRO A 175 1.29 -20.17 32.96
C PRO A 175 -0.21 -20.41 33.08
N LEU A 176 -0.78 -21.09 32.10
CA LEU A 176 -2.15 -21.62 32.17
C LEU A 176 -2.24 -22.49 33.42
N ARG A 177 -2.96 -22.03 34.44
CA ARG A 177 -3.36 -22.88 35.56
C ARG A 177 -4.56 -23.70 35.11
N VAL A 178 -4.30 -24.97 34.74
CA VAL A 178 -5.36 -25.97 34.51
C VAL A 178 -5.74 -26.50 35.89
N ALA A 179 -6.93 -26.17 36.37
CA ALA A 179 -7.55 -26.84 37.51
C ALA A 179 -8.24 -28.12 36.96
N ILE A 180 -7.78 -29.26 37.36
CA ILE A 180 -8.47 -30.53 37.14
C ILE A 180 -9.38 -30.73 38.37
N VAL A 181 -10.68 -30.80 38.13
CA VAL A 181 -11.69 -31.17 39.12
C VAL A 181 -12.07 -32.61 38.86
#